data_60e8e69c7aeadac509068009f8a0fe15
#
_entry.id   60e8e69c7aeadac509068009f8a0fe15
#
_cell.length_a   1.000
_cell.length_b   1.000
_cell.length_c   1.000
_cell.angle_alpha   90.00
_cell.angle_beta   90.00
_cell.angle_gamma   90.00
#
_symmetry.space_group_name_H-M   'P 1'
#
loop_
_entity.id
_entity.type
_entity.pdbx_description
1 polymer ?
#
loop_
_entity_poly.entity_id
_entity_poly.type
_entity_poly.pdbx_seq_one_letter_code
_entity_poly.pdbx_strand_id
1 'polypeptide(L)'
;ASNEYDYQSFGATIHFAKKTSTRSGEFAAKLQAYVDNVKYILPVELRPNNGGGDDDDYGSKARNSFSTSLSYSQVINKNLQVMFLLDLVYQKGYLGLPFHRVYFLNENLPHVENLPDSRFKLPLGFRANYFAGDKVIIRTFYRYYHDDWGLNAHTFELETPVKVTPFFSITPFYRYYNQGAVDYFSPYQTHTAADQYYTSNYDLSKFNSNFYGAGFRLAPPKGVFGMKHFNMLELRYGHYTKSVGMRSDI
;
A
#
# COMPACT_ATOMS: atom_id res chain seq x y z
N ALA A 1 12.21 -6.52 15.21
CA ALA A 1 12.66 -5.13 15.31
C ALA A 1 13.40 -4.77 14.03
N SER A 2 13.18 -3.57 13.52
CA SER A 2 13.93 -2.98 12.41
C SER A 2 14.59 -1.71 12.88
N ASN A 3 15.78 -1.42 12.36
CA ASN A 3 16.52 -0.21 12.68
C ASN A 3 17.12 0.33 11.37
N GLU A 4 16.67 1.50 10.97
CA GLU A 4 17.16 2.25 9.82
C GLU A 4 17.73 3.59 10.30
N TYR A 5 18.34 4.38 9.43
CA TYR A 5 19.00 5.64 9.81
C TYR A 5 18.06 6.62 10.53
N ASP A 6 16.83 6.73 10.07
CA ASP A 6 15.81 7.68 10.54
C ASP A 6 14.59 7.02 11.19
N TYR A 7 14.60 5.68 11.33
CA TYR A 7 13.44 4.94 11.77
C TYR A 7 13.79 3.69 12.58
N GLN A 8 13.25 3.61 13.79
CA GLN A 8 13.35 2.42 14.63
C GLN A 8 11.96 1.85 14.86
N SER A 9 11.80 0.55 14.68
CA SER A 9 10.52 -0.13 14.81
C SER A 9 10.62 -1.39 15.66
N PHE A 10 9.71 -1.51 16.60
CA PHE A 10 9.47 -2.75 17.33
C PHE A 10 8.04 -3.21 17.05
N GLY A 11 7.89 -4.41 16.49
CA GLY A 11 6.59 -4.96 16.14
C GLY A 11 6.32 -6.31 16.79
N ALA A 12 5.06 -6.53 17.17
CA ALA A 12 4.52 -7.80 17.63
C ALA A 12 3.29 -8.19 16.81
N THR A 13 3.14 -9.48 16.53
CA THR A 13 2.02 -10.00 15.74
C THR A 13 1.51 -11.28 16.38
N ILE A 14 0.17 -11.38 16.51
CA ILE A 14 -0.54 -12.60 16.89
C ILE A 14 -1.46 -12.98 15.74
N HIS A 15 -1.41 -14.25 15.34
CA HIS A 15 -2.25 -14.79 14.27
C HIS A 15 -3.03 -15.98 14.78
N PHE A 16 -4.33 -15.99 14.48
CA PHE A 16 -5.25 -17.08 14.75
C PHE A 16 -5.95 -17.49 13.45
N ALA A 17 -6.07 -18.80 13.19
CA ALA A 17 -6.83 -19.31 12.06
C ALA A 17 -7.63 -20.54 12.50
N LYS A 18 -8.89 -20.63 12.06
CA LYS A 18 -9.78 -21.75 12.34
C LYS A 18 -10.57 -22.14 11.09
N LYS A 19 -10.46 -23.41 10.73
CA LYS A 19 -11.26 -23.99 9.64
C LYS A 19 -12.66 -24.32 10.13
N THR A 20 -13.64 -24.20 9.22
CA THR A 20 -15.01 -24.67 9.46
C THR A 20 -15.04 -26.20 9.65
N SER A 21 -16.10 -26.72 10.23
CA SER A 21 -16.28 -28.18 10.45
C SER A 21 -16.21 -28.97 9.14
N THR A 22 -16.71 -28.40 8.06
CA THR A 22 -16.66 -28.97 6.70
C THR A 22 -15.31 -28.81 6.02
N ARG A 23 -14.37 -28.07 6.63
CA ARG A 23 -13.06 -27.68 6.07
C ARG A 23 -13.13 -26.92 4.72
N SER A 24 -14.34 -26.51 4.33
CA SER A 24 -14.53 -25.70 3.09
C SER A 24 -14.36 -24.21 3.33
N GLY A 25 -14.33 -23.77 4.58
CA GLY A 25 -14.11 -22.37 4.97
C GLY A 25 -13.03 -22.24 6.02
N GLU A 26 -12.45 -21.05 6.09
CA GLU A 26 -11.46 -20.66 7.10
C GLU A 26 -11.67 -19.22 7.53
N PHE A 27 -11.78 -19.03 8.84
CA PHE A 27 -11.72 -17.72 9.47
C PHE A 27 -10.31 -17.49 9.99
N ALA A 28 -9.74 -16.31 9.71
CA ALA A 28 -8.47 -15.90 10.29
C ALA A 28 -8.56 -14.50 10.89
N ALA A 29 -7.86 -14.30 11.99
CA ALA A 29 -7.70 -13.02 12.67
C ALA A 29 -6.20 -12.77 12.94
N LYS A 30 -5.75 -11.57 12.66
CA LYS A 30 -4.36 -11.14 12.91
C LYS A 30 -4.38 -9.82 13.67
N LEU A 31 -3.69 -9.77 14.80
CA LEU A 31 -3.45 -8.57 15.58
C LEU A 31 -1.99 -8.17 15.44
N GLN A 32 -1.74 -6.91 15.13
CA GLN A 32 -0.39 -6.36 15.02
C GLN A 32 -0.29 -5.05 15.79
N ALA A 33 0.82 -4.87 16.48
CA ALA A 33 1.19 -3.63 17.13
C ALA A 33 2.63 -3.27 16.74
N TYR A 34 2.82 -2.02 16.35
CA TYR A 34 4.14 -1.45 16.08
C TYR A 34 4.32 -0.22 16.95
N VAL A 35 5.46 -0.15 17.63
CA VAL A 35 5.91 1.00 18.39
C VAL A 35 7.18 1.49 17.70
N ASP A 36 7.05 2.65 17.09
CA ASP A 36 8.06 3.18 16.20
C ASP A 36 8.56 4.53 16.73
N ASN A 37 9.82 4.81 16.42
CA ASN A 37 10.47 6.07 16.70
C ASN A 37 11.04 6.62 15.39
N VAL A 38 10.59 7.82 15.00
CA VAL A 38 10.96 8.49 13.74
C VAL A 38 11.90 9.64 14.07
N LYS A 39 13.10 9.66 13.50
CA LYS A 39 14.02 10.79 13.62
C LYS A 39 13.45 11.99 12.87
N TYR A 40 13.38 13.13 13.53
CA TYR A 40 12.84 14.34 12.95
C TYR A 40 13.94 15.06 12.17
N ILE A 41 13.77 15.20 10.85
CA ILE A 41 14.74 15.82 9.94
C ILE A 41 14.10 17.09 9.38
N LEU A 42 14.71 18.24 9.64
CA LEU A 42 14.23 19.50 9.06
C LEU A 42 14.70 19.66 7.62
N PRO A 43 13.87 20.25 6.75
CA PRO A 43 14.32 20.79 5.46
C PRO A 43 15.54 21.71 5.63
N VAL A 44 16.47 21.67 4.71
CA VAL A 44 17.74 22.43 4.79
C VAL A 44 17.50 23.92 4.99
N GLU A 45 16.45 24.45 4.36
CA GLU A 45 16.04 25.87 4.42
C GLU A 45 15.59 26.32 5.80
N LEU A 46 15.19 25.38 6.66
CA LEU A 46 14.68 25.63 8.02
C LEU A 46 15.71 25.34 9.12
N ARG A 47 16.92 24.89 8.74
CA ARG A 47 17.98 24.60 9.72
C ARG A 47 18.62 25.90 10.22
N PRO A 48 18.91 26.01 11.53
CA PRO A 48 19.38 27.26 12.15
C PRO A 48 20.69 27.82 11.60
N ASN A 49 21.56 27.00 11.00
CA ASN A 49 22.94 27.38 10.61
C ASN A 49 23.19 27.28 9.09
N ASN A 50 22.24 27.61 8.22
CA ASN A 50 22.39 27.59 6.76
C ASN A 50 23.14 26.34 6.21
N GLY A 51 22.78 25.17 6.69
CA GLY A 51 23.37 23.91 6.24
C GLY A 51 24.31 23.25 7.24
N GLY A 52 24.04 23.33 8.52
CA GLY A 52 24.65 22.44 9.53
C GLY A 52 24.61 20.99 9.06
N GLY A 53 25.64 20.21 9.35
CA GLY A 53 25.83 18.86 8.83
C GLY A 53 24.60 17.95 9.08
N ASP A 54 24.57 16.82 8.42
CA ASP A 54 23.50 15.78 8.56
C ASP A 54 23.31 15.27 10.01
N ASP A 55 24.14 15.71 10.95
CA ASP A 55 24.16 15.28 12.35
C ASP A 55 23.36 16.18 13.33
N ASP A 56 22.69 17.24 12.85
CA ASP A 56 21.83 18.04 13.72
C ASP A 56 20.63 17.18 14.17
N ASP A 57 20.69 16.75 15.42
CA ASP A 57 19.63 15.96 16.06
C ASP A 57 18.48 16.87 16.50
N TYR A 58 17.45 16.95 15.69
CA TYR A 58 16.18 17.66 16.01
C TYR A 58 15.25 16.79 16.87
N GLY A 59 15.75 15.71 17.43
CA GLY A 59 15.00 14.75 18.22
C GLY A 59 14.23 13.73 17.42
N SER A 60 13.51 12.90 18.12
CA SER A 60 12.67 11.87 17.53
C SER A 60 11.24 11.96 18.03
N LYS A 61 10.30 11.47 17.21
CA LYS A 61 8.87 11.48 17.52
C LYS A 61 8.33 10.04 17.45
N ALA A 62 7.48 9.70 18.42
CA ALA A 62 6.82 8.40 18.44
C ALA A 62 5.78 8.30 17.32
N ARG A 63 5.69 7.10 16.72
CA ARG A 63 4.63 6.70 15.79
C ARG A 63 4.19 5.29 16.17
N ASN A 64 2.98 5.13 16.63
CA ASN A 64 2.44 3.83 17.03
C ASN A 64 1.37 3.40 16.03
N SER A 65 1.35 2.12 15.69
CA SER A 65 0.38 1.56 14.74
C SER A 65 -0.20 0.27 15.30
N PHE A 66 -1.52 0.20 15.38
CA PHE A 66 -2.26 -0.98 15.81
C PHE A 66 -3.18 -1.41 14.69
N SER A 67 -3.19 -2.71 14.37
CA SER A 67 -4.09 -3.22 13.35
C SER A 67 -4.72 -4.55 13.75
N THR A 68 -5.99 -4.69 13.36
CA THR A 68 -6.75 -5.94 13.42
C THR A 68 -7.16 -6.28 12.01
N SER A 69 -6.70 -7.44 11.50
CA SER A 69 -7.10 -7.95 10.19
C SER A 69 -7.97 -9.18 10.38
N LEU A 70 -9.16 -9.17 9.82
CA LEU A 70 -10.10 -10.29 9.82
C LEU A 70 -10.27 -10.78 8.38
N SER A 71 -10.27 -12.08 8.19
CA SER A 71 -10.59 -12.66 6.89
C SER A 71 -11.44 -13.91 7.02
N TYR A 72 -12.33 -14.09 6.05
CA TYR A 72 -13.11 -15.30 5.91
C TYR A 72 -13.02 -15.78 4.46
N SER A 73 -12.47 -16.98 4.28
CA SER A 73 -12.41 -17.64 2.98
C SER A 73 -13.38 -18.83 2.94
N GLN A 74 -14.02 -19.02 1.79
CA GLN A 74 -15.00 -20.10 1.58
C GLN A 74 -14.82 -20.70 0.19
N VAL A 75 -14.68 -21.99 0.11
CA VAL A 75 -14.87 -22.77 -1.12
C VAL A 75 -16.38 -22.95 -1.32
N ILE A 76 -16.92 -22.29 -2.32
CA ILE A 76 -18.36 -22.34 -2.65
C ILE A 76 -18.69 -23.65 -3.38
N ASN A 77 -17.85 -24.00 -4.35
CA ASN A 77 -17.92 -25.24 -5.12
C ASN A 77 -16.54 -25.58 -5.72
N LYS A 78 -16.47 -26.65 -6.50
CA LYS A 78 -15.21 -27.10 -7.15
C LYS A 78 -14.52 -26.06 -8.02
N ASN A 79 -15.25 -25.04 -8.47
CA ASN A 79 -14.75 -24.04 -9.41
C ASN A 79 -14.63 -22.63 -8.79
N LEU A 80 -15.23 -22.37 -7.62
CA LEU A 80 -15.30 -21.03 -7.04
C LEU A 80 -14.88 -21.02 -5.58
N GLN A 81 -13.90 -20.18 -5.28
CA GLN A 81 -13.49 -19.80 -3.93
C GLN A 81 -13.63 -18.29 -3.77
N VAL A 82 -14.15 -17.83 -2.65
CA VAL A 82 -14.29 -16.42 -2.29
C VAL A 82 -13.59 -16.12 -0.98
N MET A 83 -13.21 -14.85 -0.77
CA MET A 83 -12.63 -14.39 0.49
C MET A 83 -13.06 -12.94 0.75
N PHE A 84 -13.50 -12.68 1.96
CA PHE A 84 -13.76 -11.35 2.50
C PHE A 84 -12.62 -10.95 3.43
N LEU A 85 -12.25 -9.66 3.39
CA LEU A 85 -11.17 -9.07 4.17
C LEU A 85 -11.67 -7.78 4.81
N LEU A 86 -11.35 -7.59 6.07
CA LEU A 86 -11.62 -6.37 6.82
C LEU A 86 -10.37 -6.05 7.64
N ASP A 87 -9.83 -4.86 7.45
CA ASP A 87 -8.77 -4.34 8.29
C ASP A 87 -9.27 -3.13 9.09
N LEU A 88 -8.91 -3.06 10.35
CA LEU A 88 -9.08 -1.91 11.23
C LEU A 88 -7.70 -1.47 11.64
N VAL A 89 -7.29 -0.25 11.24
CA VAL A 89 -5.94 0.24 11.52
C VAL A 89 -6.03 1.58 12.21
N TYR A 90 -5.38 1.70 13.37
CA TYR A 90 -5.25 2.93 14.11
C TYR A 90 -3.79 3.32 14.25
N GLN A 91 -3.46 4.54 13.85
CA GLN A 91 -2.12 5.12 13.99
C GLN A 91 -2.19 6.34 14.90
N LYS A 92 -1.16 6.51 15.72
CA LYS A 92 -1.04 7.68 16.61
C LYS A 92 0.41 8.13 16.73
N GLY A 93 0.61 9.45 16.78
CA GLY A 93 1.89 10.10 16.89
C GLY A 93 2.25 10.92 15.65
N TYR A 94 3.51 11.00 15.30
CA TYR A 94 3.95 11.77 14.13
C TYR A 94 3.67 11.01 12.84
N LEU A 95 2.69 11.45 12.05
CA LEU A 95 2.23 10.80 10.83
C LEU A 95 2.65 11.51 9.54
N GLY A 96 3.32 12.65 9.66
CA GLY A 96 3.90 13.37 8.52
C GLY A 96 5.24 12.79 8.05
N LEU A 97 5.74 13.31 6.94
CA LEU A 97 7.09 13.06 6.44
C LEU A 97 8.06 14.10 7.02
N PRO A 98 9.15 13.71 7.69
CA PRO A 98 10.01 14.62 8.44
C PRO A 98 10.61 15.76 7.62
N PHE A 99 10.94 15.52 6.36
CA PHE A 99 11.63 16.47 5.47
C PHE A 99 10.73 17.01 4.36
N HIS A 100 9.39 16.78 4.45
CA HIS A 100 8.47 17.23 3.41
C HIS A 100 8.23 18.74 3.50
N ARG A 101 8.35 19.44 2.36
CA ARG A 101 8.20 20.88 2.23
C ARG A 101 6.81 21.24 1.78
N VAL A 102 6.16 22.14 2.50
CA VAL A 102 4.88 22.75 2.13
C VAL A 102 5.08 24.23 1.96
N TYR A 103 4.86 24.76 0.75
CA TYR A 103 4.96 26.18 0.44
C TYR A 103 3.59 26.83 0.53
N PHE A 104 3.50 27.88 1.32
CA PHE A 104 2.28 28.67 1.48
C PHE A 104 2.16 29.73 0.39
N LEU A 105 0.94 30.21 0.21
CA LEU A 105 0.63 31.28 -0.75
C LEU A 105 1.43 32.54 -0.42
N ASN A 106 2.16 33.08 -1.39
CA ASN A 106 3.00 34.27 -1.26
C ASN A 106 4.15 34.16 -0.23
N GLU A 107 4.53 32.95 0.18
CA GLU A 107 5.68 32.71 1.04
C GLU A 107 6.82 32.02 0.28
N ASN A 108 8.06 32.46 0.52
CA ASN A 108 9.24 31.89 -0.12
C ASN A 108 9.89 30.77 0.71
N LEU A 109 9.66 30.77 2.03
CA LEU A 109 10.18 29.73 2.91
C LEU A 109 9.18 28.58 3.02
N PRO A 110 9.64 27.32 3.00
CA PRO A 110 8.76 26.19 3.21
C PRO A 110 8.36 26.03 4.69
N HIS A 111 7.22 25.44 4.91
CA HIS A 111 6.81 24.91 6.19
C HIS A 111 7.02 23.39 6.24
N VAL A 112 7.23 22.85 7.43
CA VAL A 112 7.19 21.40 7.63
C VAL A 112 5.74 20.94 7.60
N GLU A 113 5.48 19.84 6.93
CA GLU A 113 4.15 19.22 6.90
C GLU A 113 3.54 19.09 8.31
N ASN A 114 2.28 19.49 8.45
CA ASN A 114 1.55 19.39 9.70
C ASN A 114 0.24 18.63 9.48
N LEU A 115 0.18 17.41 10.02
CA LEU A 115 -0.97 16.52 9.92
C LEU A 115 -1.50 16.17 11.31
N PRO A 116 -2.78 15.74 11.45
CA PRO A 116 -3.28 15.22 12.70
C PRO A 116 -2.41 14.10 13.26
N ASP A 117 -2.34 14.01 14.59
CA ASP A 117 -1.53 13.01 15.31
C ASP A 117 -2.18 11.62 15.38
N SER A 118 -3.34 11.46 14.77
CA SER A 118 -4.06 10.19 14.70
C SER A 118 -4.66 9.96 13.33
N ARG A 119 -4.78 8.67 12.94
CA ARG A 119 -5.44 8.24 11.71
C ARG A 119 -6.06 6.88 11.90
N PHE A 120 -7.37 6.80 11.66
CA PHE A 120 -8.11 5.53 11.62
C PHE A 120 -8.39 5.15 10.16
N LYS A 121 -8.09 3.89 9.79
CA LYS A 121 -8.22 3.38 8.41
C LYS A 121 -9.09 2.14 8.40
N LEU A 122 -9.97 2.05 7.40
CA LEU A 122 -10.93 0.97 7.20
C LEU A 122 -10.83 0.41 5.76
N PRO A 123 -9.88 -0.47 5.45
CA PRO A 123 -9.88 -1.23 4.21
C PRO A 123 -10.87 -2.41 4.26
N LEU A 124 -11.71 -2.52 3.22
CA LEU A 124 -12.62 -3.65 2.98
C LEU A 124 -12.21 -4.33 1.68
N GLY A 125 -12.04 -5.64 1.68
CA GLY A 125 -11.60 -6.39 0.51
C GLY A 125 -12.51 -7.58 0.18
N PHE A 126 -12.62 -7.86 -1.10
CA PHE A 126 -13.27 -9.07 -1.63
C PHE A 126 -12.38 -9.69 -2.70
N ARG A 127 -12.18 -11.00 -2.61
CA ARG A 127 -11.45 -11.79 -3.60
C ARG A 127 -12.28 -12.94 -4.08
N ALA A 128 -12.25 -13.21 -5.39
CA ALA A 128 -12.82 -14.42 -5.95
C ALA A 128 -11.81 -15.09 -6.90
N ASN A 129 -11.69 -16.40 -6.77
CA ASN A 129 -10.91 -17.24 -7.67
C ASN A 129 -11.88 -18.22 -8.34
N TYR A 130 -12.00 -18.08 -9.68
CA TYR A 130 -12.83 -18.97 -10.48
C TYR A 130 -11.95 -19.84 -11.39
N PHE A 131 -12.11 -21.15 -11.27
CA PHE A 131 -11.39 -22.15 -12.04
C PHE A 131 -12.21 -22.52 -13.27
N ALA A 132 -11.89 -21.91 -14.42
CA ALA A 132 -12.53 -22.17 -15.69
C ALA A 132 -11.89 -23.40 -16.37
N GLY A 133 -12.30 -24.57 -15.92
CA GLY A 133 -11.69 -25.85 -16.31
C GLY A 133 -10.26 -26.02 -15.75
N ASP A 134 -9.47 -26.85 -16.42
CA ASP A 134 -8.13 -27.24 -15.93
C ASP A 134 -7.01 -26.28 -16.31
N LYS A 135 -7.29 -25.34 -17.21
CA LYS A 135 -6.26 -24.50 -17.84
C LYS A 135 -6.29 -23.05 -17.46
N VAL A 136 -7.44 -22.52 -17.04
CA VAL A 136 -7.62 -21.08 -16.81
C VAL A 136 -8.13 -20.82 -15.40
N ILE A 137 -7.49 -19.89 -14.70
CA ILE A 137 -7.95 -19.40 -13.41
C ILE A 137 -8.21 -17.90 -13.57
N ILE A 138 -9.40 -17.44 -13.18
CA ILE A 138 -9.74 -16.02 -13.13
C ILE A 138 -9.65 -15.62 -11.67
N ARG A 139 -8.72 -14.74 -11.33
CA ARG A 139 -8.53 -14.18 -10.00
C ARG A 139 -8.93 -12.73 -10.02
N THR A 140 -9.90 -12.37 -9.20
CA THR A 140 -10.35 -10.99 -9.04
C THR A 140 -10.13 -10.53 -7.62
N PHE A 141 -9.77 -9.27 -7.46
CA PHE A 141 -9.69 -8.62 -6.17
C PHE A 141 -10.27 -7.21 -6.27
N TYR A 142 -11.12 -6.86 -5.32
CA TYR A 142 -11.61 -5.51 -5.13
C TYR A 142 -11.33 -5.07 -3.71
N ARG A 143 -10.88 -3.82 -3.53
CA ARG A 143 -10.69 -3.20 -2.22
C ARG A 143 -11.26 -1.79 -2.22
N TYR A 144 -12.12 -1.52 -1.25
CA TYR A 144 -12.51 -0.19 -0.84
C TYR A 144 -11.67 0.20 0.38
N TYR A 145 -11.17 1.43 0.38
CA TYR A 145 -10.43 2.02 1.48
C TYR A 145 -11.08 3.33 1.87
N HIS A 146 -11.23 3.55 3.17
CA HIS A 146 -11.67 4.80 3.75
C HIS A 146 -10.84 5.11 5.00
N ASP A 147 -10.59 6.40 5.28
CA ASP A 147 -9.99 6.84 6.53
C ASP A 147 -10.58 8.16 7.01
N ASP A 148 -10.28 8.52 8.26
CA ASP A 148 -10.75 9.74 8.93
C ASP A 148 -10.03 11.02 8.48
N TRP A 149 -9.05 10.92 7.57
CA TRP A 149 -8.47 12.07 6.86
C TRP A 149 -9.23 12.42 5.57
N GLY A 150 -10.37 11.78 5.32
CA GLY A 150 -11.22 12.00 4.14
C GLY A 150 -10.79 11.22 2.90
N LEU A 151 -9.71 10.44 2.93
CA LEU A 151 -9.27 9.67 1.78
C LEU A 151 -10.19 8.47 1.54
N ASN A 152 -10.71 8.39 0.31
CA ASN A 152 -11.46 7.25 -0.19
C ASN A 152 -10.74 6.69 -1.40
N ALA A 153 -10.57 5.37 -1.45
CA ALA A 153 -9.90 4.74 -2.59
C ALA A 153 -10.53 3.41 -2.99
N HIS A 154 -10.41 3.10 -4.28
CA HIS A 154 -10.87 1.86 -4.89
C HIS A 154 -9.71 1.18 -5.62
N THR A 155 -9.50 -0.10 -5.35
CA THR A 155 -8.57 -0.95 -6.09
C THR A 155 -9.36 -2.07 -6.75
N PHE A 156 -9.14 -2.28 -8.02
CA PHE A 156 -9.63 -3.45 -8.75
C PHE A 156 -8.44 -4.18 -9.38
N GLU A 157 -8.35 -5.49 -9.19
CA GLU A 157 -7.32 -6.33 -9.80
C GLU A 157 -7.96 -7.51 -10.51
N LEU A 158 -7.41 -7.84 -11.68
CA LEU A 158 -7.71 -9.03 -12.46
C LEU A 158 -6.39 -9.70 -12.83
N GLU A 159 -6.27 -10.97 -12.51
CA GLU A 159 -5.14 -11.80 -12.91
C GLU A 159 -5.67 -13.12 -13.48
N THR A 160 -5.18 -13.52 -14.65
CA THR A 160 -5.71 -14.70 -15.33
C THR A 160 -4.57 -15.66 -15.71
N PRO A 161 -4.11 -16.53 -14.78
CA PRO A 161 -3.18 -17.61 -15.12
C PRO A 161 -3.77 -18.57 -16.16
N VAL A 162 -3.09 -18.75 -17.27
CA VAL A 162 -3.44 -19.67 -18.35
C VAL A 162 -2.33 -20.70 -18.54
N LYS A 163 -2.64 -21.97 -18.32
CA LYS A 163 -1.75 -23.09 -18.64
C LYS A 163 -1.77 -23.34 -20.15
N VAL A 164 -0.75 -22.88 -20.86
CA VAL A 164 -0.61 -23.11 -22.31
C VAL A 164 -0.17 -24.54 -22.58
N THR A 165 0.79 -25.04 -21.78
CA THR A 165 1.23 -26.44 -21.76
C THR A 165 1.35 -26.91 -20.31
N PRO A 166 1.58 -28.21 -20.02
CA PRO A 166 1.86 -28.68 -18.67
C PRO A 166 3.03 -27.98 -17.96
N PHE A 167 3.95 -27.41 -18.74
CA PHE A 167 5.20 -26.83 -18.24
C PHE A 167 5.31 -25.32 -18.46
N PHE A 168 4.38 -24.73 -19.20
CA PHE A 168 4.41 -23.32 -19.54
C PHE A 168 3.06 -22.65 -19.26
N SER A 169 3.08 -21.55 -18.54
CA SER A 169 1.92 -20.71 -18.28
C SER A 169 2.21 -19.25 -18.53
N ILE A 170 1.16 -18.52 -18.94
CA ILE A 170 1.14 -17.08 -19.12
C ILE A 170 0.10 -16.52 -18.15
N THR A 171 0.42 -15.42 -17.48
CA THR A 171 -0.43 -14.79 -16.50
C THR A 171 -0.58 -13.30 -16.82
N PRO A 172 -1.52 -12.92 -17.71
CA PRO A 172 -1.86 -11.52 -17.87
C PRO A 172 -2.48 -10.98 -16.57
N PHE A 173 -2.21 -9.70 -16.28
CA PHE A 173 -2.77 -9.02 -15.11
C PHE A 173 -3.06 -7.56 -15.41
N TYR A 174 -4.05 -7.02 -14.68
CA TYR A 174 -4.45 -5.62 -14.70
C TYR A 174 -4.85 -5.18 -13.30
N ARG A 175 -4.35 -4.00 -12.86
CA ARG A 175 -4.81 -3.31 -11.65
C ARG A 175 -5.19 -1.89 -12.00
N TYR A 176 -6.37 -1.51 -11.60
CA TYR A 176 -6.84 -0.13 -11.58
C TYR A 176 -6.90 0.35 -10.14
N TYR A 177 -6.41 1.56 -9.90
CA TYR A 177 -6.48 2.24 -8.62
C TYR A 177 -6.99 3.66 -8.82
N ASN A 178 -7.91 4.09 -7.95
CA ASN A 178 -8.41 5.45 -7.90
C ASN A 178 -8.52 5.88 -6.45
N GLN A 179 -8.07 7.11 -6.13
CA GLN A 179 -8.27 7.71 -4.81
C GLN A 179 -8.71 9.17 -4.90
N GLY A 180 -9.47 9.62 -3.89
CA GLY A 180 -9.68 11.04 -3.57
C GLY A 180 -8.45 11.62 -2.87
N ALA A 181 -8.41 12.93 -2.69
CA ALA A 181 -7.42 13.57 -1.84
C ALA A 181 -7.82 13.46 -0.37
N VAL A 182 -6.87 13.55 0.56
CA VAL A 182 -7.17 13.84 1.96
C VAL A 182 -7.64 15.29 2.10
N ASP A 183 -8.38 15.59 3.18
CA ASP A 183 -8.96 16.92 3.42
C ASP A 183 -7.88 18.02 3.62
N TYR A 184 -6.67 17.62 3.99
CA TYR A 184 -5.54 18.52 4.29
C TYR A 184 -4.60 18.74 3.10
N PHE A 185 -4.90 18.14 1.93
CA PHE A 185 -4.06 18.25 0.76
C PHE A 185 -4.37 19.51 -0.04
N SER A 186 -3.34 20.27 -0.34
CA SER A 186 -3.38 21.32 -1.36
C SER A 186 -2.08 21.36 -2.19
N PRO A 187 -2.16 21.82 -3.44
CA PRO A 187 -0.98 21.94 -4.30
C PRO A 187 0.06 22.94 -3.79
N TYR A 188 1.18 23.02 -4.51
CA TYR A 188 2.24 24.00 -4.28
C TYR A 188 1.69 25.43 -4.23
N GLN A 189 2.06 26.19 -3.20
CA GLN A 189 1.69 27.60 -2.98
C GLN A 189 0.17 27.87 -2.93
N THR A 190 -0.63 26.94 -2.42
CA THR A 190 -2.07 27.16 -2.25
C THR A 190 -2.53 27.12 -0.78
N HIS A 191 -1.72 26.60 0.12
CA HIS A 191 -1.98 26.66 1.55
C HIS A 191 -1.88 28.09 2.08
N THR A 192 -2.65 28.39 3.12
CA THR A 192 -2.68 29.71 3.80
C THR A 192 -2.42 29.56 5.29
N ALA A 193 -2.10 30.66 5.96
CA ALA A 193 -1.88 30.69 7.39
C ALA A 193 -3.16 30.32 8.25
N ALA A 194 -4.33 30.21 7.60
CA ALA A 194 -5.56 29.76 8.25
C ALA A 194 -5.66 28.22 8.31
N ASP A 195 -4.84 27.47 7.54
CA ASP A 195 -4.87 26.03 7.53
C ASP A 195 -4.16 25.47 8.75
N GLN A 196 -4.91 24.84 9.65
CA GLN A 196 -4.35 24.20 10.84
C GLN A 196 -3.52 22.96 10.48
N TYR A 197 -4.05 22.11 9.57
CA TYR A 197 -3.37 20.94 9.05
C TYR A 197 -3.16 21.12 7.56
N TYR A 198 -1.98 20.71 7.08
CA TYR A 198 -1.60 20.93 5.69
C TYR A 198 -0.55 19.95 5.21
N THR A 199 -0.69 19.55 3.95
CA THR A 199 0.27 18.73 3.20
C THR A 199 0.23 19.06 1.72
N SER A 200 1.38 19.00 1.05
CA SER A 200 1.51 19.00 -0.40
C SER A 200 2.06 17.65 -0.90
N ASN A 201 1.90 16.58 -0.11
CA ASN A 201 2.32 15.24 -0.49
C ASN A 201 1.36 14.67 -1.56
N TYR A 202 1.85 14.54 -2.79
CA TYR A 202 1.06 14.03 -3.91
C TYR A 202 0.62 12.58 -3.79
N ASP A 203 1.16 11.79 -2.86
CA ASP A 203 0.65 10.47 -2.55
C ASP A 203 -0.66 10.52 -1.74
N LEU A 204 -0.95 11.66 -1.12
CA LEU A 204 -2.22 11.98 -0.46
C LEU A 204 -3.18 12.76 -1.34
N SER A 205 -2.80 13.10 -2.57
CA SER A 205 -3.62 13.81 -3.56
C SER A 205 -4.63 12.90 -4.24
N LYS A 206 -5.52 13.50 -5.01
CA LYS A 206 -6.42 12.78 -5.92
C LYS A 206 -5.66 12.30 -7.15
N PHE A 207 -5.67 10.98 -7.40
CA PHE A 207 -5.12 10.41 -8.63
C PHE A 207 -5.77 9.07 -8.99
N ASN A 208 -5.53 8.63 -10.20
CA ASN A 208 -5.75 7.26 -10.62
C ASN A 208 -4.48 6.64 -11.20
N SER A 209 -4.40 5.32 -11.16
CA SER A 209 -3.27 4.61 -11.76
C SER A 209 -3.72 3.30 -12.38
N ASN A 210 -2.97 2.87 -13.41
CA ASN A 210 -3.10 1.57 -14.04
C ASN A 210 -1.78 0.83 -13.96
N PHE A 211 -1.85 -0.46 -13.69
CA PHE A 211 -0.71 -1.36 -13.73
C PHE A 211 -1.12 -2.63 -14.46
N TYR A 212 -0.50 -2.91 -15.59
CA TYR A 212 -0.84 -4.05 -16.42
C TYR A 212 0.40 -4.69 -17.03
N GLY A 213 0.27 -5.96 -17.35
CA GLY A 213 1.38 -6.72 -17.92
C GLY A 213 1.10 -8.20 -18.01
N ALA A 214 2.18 -8.97 -18.08
CA ALA A 214 2.12 -10.43 -18.12
C ALA A 214 3.28 -11.08 -17.37
N GLY A 215 2.99 -12.21 -16.72
CA GLY A 215 3.95 -13.14 -16.16
C GLY A 215 4.11 -14.36 -17.08
N PHE A 216 5.31 -14.90 -17.16
CA PHE A 216 5.65 -16.12 -17.90
C PHE A 216 6.31 -17.07 -16.94
N ARG A 217 5.84 -18.32 -16.87
CA ARG A 217 6.43 -19.35 -16.03
C ARG A 217 6.71 -20.58 -16.84
N LEU A 218 7.96 -21.03 -16.81
CA LEU A 218 8.46 -22.24 -17.46
C LEU A 218 9.03 -23.18 -16.39
N ALA A 219 8.48 -24.40 -16.28
CA ALA A 219 8.90 -25.39 -15.28
C ALA A 219 8.94 -26.81 -15.90
N PRO A 220 9.86 -27.09 -16.83
CA PRO A 220 9.95 -28.39 -17.49
C PRO A 220 10.52 -29.48 -16.55
N PRO A 221 10.13 -30.77 -16.71
CA PRO A 221 10.52 -31.84 -15.80
C PRO A 221 12.03 -32.09 -15.71
N LYS A 222 12.77 -31.77 -16.77
CA LYS A 222 14.24 -31.93 -16.84
C LYS A 222 15.01 -30.69 -16.40
N GLY A 223 14.31 -29.68 -15.89
CA GLY A 223 14.85 -28.36 -15.57
C GLY A 223 14.92 -27.43 -16.79
N VAL A 224 14.98 -26.14 -16.53
CA VAL A 224 15.09 -25.09 -17.55
C VAL A 224 16.44 -25.21 -18.24
N PHE A 225 16.45 -25.22 -19.58
CA PHE A 225 17.63 -25.46 -20.39
C PHE A 225 18.31 -26.83 -20.14
N GLY A 226 17.57 -27.83 -19.62
CA GLY A 226 18.11 -29.14 -19.26
C GLY A 226 18.92 -29.20 -17.97
N MET A 227 18.99 -28.12 -17.21
CA MET A 227 19.71 -28.02 -15.95
C MET A 227 18.84 -28.47 -14.77
N LYS A 228 19.13 -29.65 -14.19
CA LYS A 228 18.32 -30.24 -13.10
C LYS A 228 18.16 -29.37 -11.84
N HIS A 229 19.14 -28.50 -11.55
CA HIS A 229 19.09 -27.59 -10.41
C HIS A 229 18.31 -26.30 -10.70
N PHE A 230 18.01 -26.02 -11.97
CA PHE A 230 17.22 -24.86 -12.39
C PHE A 230 15.81 -25.31 -12.79
N ASN A 231 14.98 -25.55 -11.78
CA ASN A 231 13.69 -26.22 -11.95
C ASN A 231 12.60 -25.31 -12.54
N MET A 232 12.74 -23.98 -12.42
CA MET A 232 11.73 -23.02 -12.84
C MET A 232 12.37 -21.70 -13.24
N LEU A 233 11.86 -21.11 -14.32
CA LEU A 233 12.11 -19.72 -14.72
C LEU A 233 10.79 -18.97 -14.66
N GLU A 234 10.78 -17.84 -13.96
CA GLU A 234 9.63 -16.95 -13.86
C GLU A 234 10.06 -15.53 -14.24
N LEU A 235 9.38 -14.95 -15.23
CA LEU A 235 9.59 -13.58 -15.71
C LEU A 235 8.26 -12.84 -15.61
N ARG A 236 8.27 -11.63 -15.06
CA ARG A 236 7.09 -10.77 -14.99
C ARG A 236 7.45 -9.38 -15.50
N TYR A 237 6.71 -8.90 -16.48
CA TYR A 237 6.81 -7.53 -16.98
C TYR A 237 5.52 -6.78 -16.71
N GLY A 238 5.63 -5.54 -16.25
CA GLY A 238 4.48 -4.68 -16.01
C GLY A 238 4.77 -3.22 -16.36
N HIS A 239 3.75 -2.54 -16.84
CA HIS A 239 3.75 -1.12 -17.15
C HIS A 239 2.83 -0.39 -16.18
N TYR A 240 3.35 0.67 -15.55
CA TYR A 240 2.62 1.48 -14.58
C TYR A 240 2.41 2.90 -15.11
N THR A 241 1.19 3.40 -14.98
CA THR A 241 0.86 4.79 -15.28
C THR A 241 0.12 5.40 -14.09
N LYS A 242 0.44 6.66 -13.75
CA LYS A 242 -0.24 7.46 -12.72
C LYS A 242 -0.69 8.77 -13.34
N SER A 243 -1.96 9.10 -13.19
CA SER A 243 -2.55 10.38 -13.62
C SER A 243 -3.01 11.14 -12.39
N VAL A 244 -2.31 12.21 -12.07
CA VAL A 244 -2.65 13.10 -10.95
C VAL A 244 -3.66 14.11 -11.48
N GLY A 245 -4.84 14.21 -10.82
CA GLY A 245 -5.98 15.03 -11.25
C GLY A 245 -5.80 16.52 -11.00
N MET A 246 -4.62 17.07 -11.33
CA MET A 246 -4.41 18.51 -11.34
C MET A 246 -4.23 18.97 -12.78
N ARG A 247 -5.25 19.65 -13.32
CA ARG A 247 -4.97 20.63 -14.35
C ARG A 247 -4.18 21.76 -13.67
N SER A 248 -2.93 21.90 -14.02
CA SER A 248 -2.25 23.18 -13.92
C SER A 248 -2.90 24.07 -15.01
N ASP A 249 -3.91 24.82 -14.62
CA ASP A 249 -4.26 26.00 -15.39
C ASP A 249 -3.17 27.05 -15.09
N ILE A 250 -2.06 26.98 -15.81
CA ILE A 250 -1.10 28.06 -16.00
C ILE A 250 -1.13 28.42 -17.48
#